data_0a98f09a79f9a52b71e8c07a71fe7685
#
_entry.id   0a98f09a79f9a52b71e8c07a71fe7685
#
_cell.length_a   1.000
_cell.length_b   1.000
_cell.length_c   1.000
_cell.angle_alpha   90.00
_cell.angle_beta   90.00
_cell.angle_gamma   90.00
#
_symmetry.space_group_name_H-M   'P 1'
#
loop_
_entity.id
_entity.type
_entity.pdbx_description
1 polymer ?
#
loop_
_entity_poly.entity_id
_entity_poly.type
_entity_poly.pdbx_seq_one_letter_code
_entity_poly.pdbx_strand_id
1 'polypeptide(L)'
;MEMSSKNEIREWVKENRQALTQKQEMEWNDAICRKILSLRSIRQAFCVYCYVSFRHEAGTEKLIQGLLEMGKYVAVPKVEGKKLVFYAIQGKKDLESGVMGIMEPKSSCLRIRDEFAPVIVPGIAFDREGHRIGYGGGYYDRFFDEEPDHPRFGIAYPFQLFDSLPAEAHDKGMDMVITP
;
A
#
# COMPACT_ATOMS: atom_id res chain seq x y z
N MET A 1 -17.30 9.04 -17.20
CA MET A 1 -16.37 8.53 -18.24
C MET A 1 -16.21 7.03 -17.95
N GLU A 2 -16.76 6.19 -18.83
CA GLU A 2 -16.56 4.73 -18.71
C GLU A 2 -15.18 4.40 -19.25
N MET A 3 -14.24 4.10 -18.36
CA MET A 3 -12.95 3.53 -18.74
C MET A 3 -13.07 2.01 -18.71
N SER A 4 -12.84 1.37 -19.87
CA SER A 4 -13.13 -0.04 -20.08
C SER A 4 -11.92 -0.96 -19.89
N SER A 5 -10.70 -0.42 -19.84
CA SER A 5 -9.49 -1.22 -19.71
C SER A 5 -8.61 -0.82 -18.53
N LYS A 6 -7.93 -1.81 -17.93
CA LYS A 6 -6.94 -1.57 -16.86
C LYS A 6 -5.84 -0.56 -17.28
N ASN A 7 -5.49 -0.50 -18.55
CA ASN A 7 -4.45 0.41 -19.04
C ASN A 7 -4.94 1.86 -19.12
N GLU A 8 -6.16 2.10 -19.60
CA GLU A 8 -6.76 3.44 -19.60
C GLU A 8 -6.86 4.00 -18.18
N ILE A 9 -7.28 3.17 -17.23
CA ILE A 9 -7.35 3.54 -15.80
C ILE A 9 -5.97 3.90 -15.25
N ARG A 10 -4.92 3.13 -15.61
CA ARG A 10 -3.54 3.42 -15.17
C ARG A 10 -3.04 4.76 -15.67
N GLU A 11 -3.23 5.07 -16.95
CA GLU A 11 -2.79 6.35 -17.50
C GLU A 11 -3.59 7.52 -16.90
N TRP A 12 -4.90 7.38 -16.79
CA TRP A 12 -5.74 8.43 -16.19
C TRP A 12 -5.36 8.73 -14.74
N VAL A 13 -5.14 7.69 -13.91
CA VAL A 13 -4.71 7.87 -12.52
C VAL A 13 -3.33 8.49 -12.44
N LYS A 14 -2.41 8.11 -13.32
CA LYS A 14 -1.05 8.70 -13.40
C LYS A 14 -1.11 10.20 -13.70
N GLU A 15 -1.92 10.63 -14.67
CA GLU A 15 -2.12 12.04 -14.99
C GLU A 15 -2.70 12.81 -13.79
N ASN A 16 -3.73 12.26 -13.13
CA ASN A 16 -4.33 12.90 -11.95
C ASN A 16 -3.36 12.98 -10.76
N ARG A 17 -2.52 11.97 -10.55
CA ARG A 17 -1.46 12.02 -9.53
C ARG A 17 -0.44 13.13 -9.82
N GLN A 18 -0.05 13.31 -11.08
CA GLN A 18 0.88 14.37 -11.49
C GLN A 18 0.27 15.77 -11.37
N ALA A 19 -1.04 15.89 -11.49
CA ALA A 19 -1.77 17.16 -11.36
C ALA A 19 -2.01 17.58 -9.90
N LEU A 20 -1.72 16.71 -8.91
CA LEU A 20 -1.89 17.04 -7.50
C LEU A 20 -0.97 18.18 -7.08
N THR A 21 -1.53 19.14 -6.37
CA THR A 21 -0.72 20.12 -5.65
C THR A 21 -0.10 19.51 -4.40
N GLN A 22 1.08 19.97 -4.03
CA GLN A 22 1.74 19.53 -2.79
C GLN A 22 0.84 19.67 -1.55
N LYS A 23 0.01 20.73 -1.51
CA LYS A 23 -0.95 20.97 -0.43
C LYS A 23 -2.01 19.86 -0.37
N GLN A 24 -2.63 19.54 -1.50
CA GLN A 24 -3.65 18.48 -1.58
C GLN A 24 -3.07 17.11 -1.20
N GLU A 25 -1.88 16.80 -1.73
CA GLU A 25 -1.20 15.55 -1.41
C GLU A 25 -0.95 15.43 0.10
N MET A 26 -0.44 16.51 0.73
CA MET A 26 -0.17 16.53 2.16
C MET A 26 -1.46 16.40 2.99
N GLU A 27 -2.51 17.14 2.67
CA GLU A 27 -3.79 17.09 3.39
C GLU A 27 -4.43 15.70 3.30
N TRP A 28 -4.40 15.08 2.13
CA TRP A 28 -4.96 13.74 1.93
C TRP A 28 -4.14 12.65 2.60
N ASN A 29 -2.81 12.73 2.53
CA ASN A 29 -1.94 11.80 3.25
C ASN A 29 -2.15 11.88 4.76
N ASP A 30 -2.31 13.09 5.31
CA ASP A 30 -2.59 13.29 6.74
C ASP A 30 -3.96 12.73 7.14
N ALA A 31 -4.97 12.89 6.30
CA ALA A 31 -6.31 12.34 6.55
C ALA A 31 -6.30 10.80 6.52
N ILE A 32 -5.67 10.19 5.50
CA ILE A 32 -5.52 8.74 5.38
C ILE A 32 -4.76 8.19 6.59
N CYS A 33 -3.63 8.80 6.94
CA CYS A 33 -2.81 8.40 8.08
C CYS A 33 -3.62 8.38 9.39
N ARG A 34 -4.35 9.46 9.70
CA ARG A 34 -5.21 9.52 10.91
C ARG A 34 -6.28 8.42 10.91
N LYS A 35 -6.93 8.17 9.77
CA LYS A 35 -7.94 7.11 9.67
C LYS A 35 -7.34 5.73 9.95
N ILE A 36 -6.20 5.40 9.34
CA ILE A 36 -5.54 4.11 9.54
C ILE A 36 -5.10 3.92 10.99
N LEU A 37 -4.43 4.91 11.58
CA LEU A 37 -3.96 4.82 12.97
C LEU A 37 -5.11 4.71 13.99
N SER A 38 -6.33 5.11 13.62
CA SER A 38 -7.53 4.97 14.45
C SER A 38 -8.20 3.61 14.35
N LEU A 39 -7.92 2.81 13.31
CA LEU A 39 -8.54 1.50 13.11
C LEU A 39 -8.21 0.55 14.27
N ARG A 40 -9.24 -0.14 14.78
CA ARG A 40 -9.08 -1.10 15.88
C ARG A 40 -8.09 -2.22 15.51
N SER A 41 -8.18 -2.76 14.30
CA SER A 41 -7.27 -3.79 13.80
C SER A 41 -5.81 -3.34 13.79
N ILE A 42 -5.55 -2.10 13.38
CA ILE A 42 -4.20 -1.51 13.42
C ILE A 42 -3.74 -1.29 14.87
N ARG A 43 -4.60 -0.76 15.73
CA ARG A 43 -4.25 -0.51 17.14
C ARG A 43 -3.96 -1.78 17.92
N GLN A 44 -4.64 -2.89 17.61
CA GLN A 44 -4.45 -4.18 18.27
C GLN A 44 -3.31 -5.02 17.65
N ALA A 45 -2.91 -4.72 16.42
CA ALA A 45 -1.83 -5.45 15.75
C ALA A 45 -0.48 -5.27 16.46
N PHE A 46 0.30 -6.33 16.53
CA PHE A 46 1.69 -6.30 16.98
C PHE A 46 2.62 -5.78 15.87
N CYS A 47 2.38 -6.26 14.66
CA CYS A 47 3.12 -5.90 13.45
C CYS A 47 2.16 -5.36 12.39
N VAL A 48 2.61 -4.41 11.58
CA VAL A 48 1.88 -3.90 10.41
C VAL A 48 2.80 -3.94 9.21
N TYR A 49 2.33 -4.52 8.12
CA TYR A 49 3.04 -4.51 6.85
C TYR A 49 2.62 -3.27 6.04
N CYS A 50 3.58 -2.50 5.59
CA CYS A 50 3.31 -1.23 4.91
C CYS A 50 4.29 -1.02 3.76
N TYR A 51 3.78 -0.70 2.57
CA TYR A 51 4.65 -0.31 1.48
C TYR A 51 5.32 1.05 1.74
N VAL A 52 6.48 1.25 1.14
CA VAL A 52 7.14 2.57 1.12
C VAL A 52 6.68 3.29 -0.12
N SER A 53 5.91 4.38 0.07
CA SER A 53 5.35 5.14 -1.04
C SER A 53 6.43 5.70 -1.97
N PHE A 54 6.19 5.61 -3.27
CA PHE A 54 7.09 6.06 -4.31
C PHE A 54 6.38 7.03 -5.26
N ARG A 55 7.07 8.11 -5.63
CA ARG A 55 6.51 9.20 -6.45
C ARG A 55 5.21 9.75 -5.85
N HIS A 56 4.14 9.84 -6.66
CA HIS A 56 2.84 10.39 -6.25
C HIS A 56 1.84 9.32 -5.78
N GLU A 57 2.32 8.24 -5.17
CA GLU A 57 1.45 7.30 -4.45
C GLU A 57 0.88 7.94 -3.18
N ALA A 58 -0.22 7.40 -2.67
CA ALA A 58 -0.69 7.77 -1.34
C ALA A 58 0.42 7.55 -0.31
N GLY A 59 0.82 8.63 0.36
CA GLY A 59 2.06 8.71 1.13
C GLY A 59 2.00 7.88 2.41
N THR A 60 3.01 7.05 2.63
CA THR A 60 3.11 6.18 3.81
C THR A 60 4.17 6.60 4.82
N GLU A 61 4.95 7.64 4.55
CA GLU A 61 6.04 8.06 5.44
C GLU A 61 5.55 8.40 6.85
N LYS A 62 4.55 9.28 6.96
CA LYS A 62 3.95 9.66 8.26
C LYS A 62 3.23 8.48 8.92
N LEU A 63 2.62 7.61 8.13
CA LEU A 63 1.97 6.41 8.64
C LEU A 63 2.99 5.45 9.26
N ILE A 64 4.09 5.17 8.57
CA ILE A 64 5.19 4.35 9.09
C ILE A 64 5.73 4.93 10.39
N GLN A 65 5.97 6.23 10.43
CA GLN A 65 6.44 6.91 11.64
C GLN A 65 5.42 6.79 12.78
N GLY A 66 4.14 7.05 12.53
CA GLY A 66 3.09 6.95 13.54
C GLY A 66 2.93 5.52 14.09
N LEU A 67 3.05 4.49 13.25
CA LEU A 67 3.03 3.10 13.68
C LEU A 67 4.22 2.76 14.61
N LEU A 68 5.42 3.23 14.26
CA LEU A 68 6.63 3.05 15.09
C LEU A 68 6.49 3.79 16.43
N GLU A 69 5.96 5.01 16.45
CA GLU A 69 5.68 5.79 17.67
C GLU A 69 4.64 5.11 18.57
N MET A 70 3.70 4.34 17.99
CA MET A 70 2.77 3.48 18.73
C MET A 70 3.42 2.20 19.27
N GLY A 71 4.72 2.00 19.09
CA GLY A 71 5.47 0.83 19.55
C GLY A 71 5.23 -0.43 18.72
N LYS A 72 4.75 -0.29 17.49
CA LYS A 72 4.49 -1.44 16.61
C LYS A 72 5.74 -1.82 15.82
N TYR A 73 5.86 -3.12 15.51
CA TYR A 73 6.76 -3.53 14.44
C TYR A 73 6.18 -3.09 13.09
N VAL A 74 6.99 -2.46 12.28
CA VAL A 74 6.63 -2.07 10.92
C VAL A 74 7.52 -2.83 9.96
N ALA A 75 6.91 -3.59 9.06
CA ALA A 75 7.64 -4.33 8.05
C ALA A 75 7.33 -3.77 6.66
N VAL A 76 8.38 -3.58 5.87
CA VAL A 76 8.28 -3.05 4.51
C VAL A 76 8.72 -4.10 3.49
N PRO A 77 8.12 -4.09 2.29
CA PRO A 77 8.37 -5.11 1.29
C PRO A 77 9.70 -4.93 0.57
N LYS A 78 10.31 -6.05 0.22
CA LYS A 78 11.37 -6.18 -0.77
C LYS A 78 11.01 -7.24 -1.78
N VAL A 79 11.30 -6.97 -3.05
CA VAL A 79 11.11 -7.96 -4.12
C VAL A 79 12.32 -8.89 -4.17
N GLU A 80 12.10 -10.18 -3.94
CA GLU A 80 13.09 -11.24 -4.07
C GLU A 80 12.67 -12.21 -5.16
N GLY A 81 13.23 -12.06 -6.34
CA GLY A 81 12.80 -12.79 -7.52
C GLY A 81 11.35 -12.47 -7.89
N LYS A 82 10.43 -13.43 -7.71
CA LYS A 82 9.00 -13.24 -7.96
C LYS A 82 8.19 -13.06 -6.68
N LYS A 83 8.84 -13.05 -5.51
CA LYS A 83 8.17 -12.98 -4.21
C LYS A 83 8.28 -11.60 -3.59
N LEU A 84 7.29 -11.29 -2.77
CA LEU A 84 7.30 -10.15 -1.89
C LEU A 84 7.67 -10.63 -0.48
N VAL A 85 8.76 -10.11 0.07
CA VAL A 85 9.26 -10.49 1.40
C VAL A 85 9.29 -9.25 2.28
N PHE A 86 8.86 -9.38 3.52
CA PHE A 86 8.75 -8.25 4.44
C PHE A 86 9.89 -8.24 5.48
N TYR A 87 10.44 -7.04 5.70
CA TYR A 87 11.56 -6.80 6.60
C TYR A 87 11.21 -5.70 7.61
N ALA A 88 11.48 -5.96 8.88
CA ALA A 88 11.25 -5.00 9.94
C ALA A 88 12.22 -3.81 9.84
N ILE A 89 11.66 -2.59 9.98
CA ILE A 89 12.42 -1.34 10.01
C ILE A 89 12.14 -0.57 11.30
N GLN A 90 13.07 0.28 11.69
CA GLN A 90 12.95 1.21 12.82
C GLN A 90 12.88 2.68 12.36
N GLY A 91 12.92 2.91 11.07
CA GLY A 91 12.84 4.24 10.47
C GLY A 91 13.53 4.34 9.12
N LYS A 92 13.60 5.56 8.58
CA LYS A 92 14.19 5.84 7.26
C LYS A 92 15.66 5.38 7.12
N LYS A 93 16.43 5.38 8.22
CA LYS A 93 17.81 4.93 8.22
C LYS A 93 18.01 3.48 7.79
N ASP A 94 16.95 2.67 7.89
CA ASP A 94 16.95 1.26 7.53
C ASP A 94 16.60 1.02 6.07
N LEU A 95 16.30 2.10 5.33
CA LEU A 95 15.99 2.06 3.91
C LEU A 95 17.19 2.47 3.07
N GLU A 96 17.27 1.90 1.87
CA GLU A 96 18.23 2.24 0.82
C GLU A 96 17.53 2.31 -0.54
N SER A 97 18.13 3.00 -1.50
CA SER A 97 17.56 3.07 -2.86
C SER A 97 17.73 1.74 -3.57
N GLY A 98 16.61 1.10 -3.88
CA GLY A 98 16.56 -0.14 -4.64
C GLY A 98 16.38 0.10 -6.15
N VAL A 99 15.84 -0.90 -6.83
CA VAL A 99 15.58 -0.86 -8.27
C VAL A 99 14.61 0.27 -8.60
N MET A 100 14.90 1.03 -9.64
CA MET A 100 14.09 2.19 -10.13
C MET A 100 13.95 3.33 -9.11
N GLY A 101 14.77 3.38 -8.06
CA GLY A 101 14.71 4.40 -7.02
C GLY A 101 13.63 4.18 -5.96
N ILE A 102 13.00 3.02 -5.95
CA ILE A 102 12.07 2.62 -4.88
C ILE A 102 12.91 2.35 -3.62
N MET A 103 12.48 2.92 -2.50
CA MET A 103 13.17 2.67 -1.23
C MET A 103 12.84 1.26 -0.72
N GLU A 104 13.88 0.50 -0.46
CA GLU A 104 13.80 -0.89 0.01
C GLU A 104 14.51 -1.06 1.36
N PRO A 105 14.15 -2.08 2.17
CA PRO A 105 14.87 -2.36 3.40
C PRO A 105 16.30 -2.81 3.09
N LYS A 106 17.25 -2.32 3.90
CA LYS A 106 18.66 -2.73 3.84
C LYS A 106 18.80 -4.22 4.15
N SER A 107 19.88 -4.81 3.67
CA SER A 107 20.20 -6.22 3.93
C SER A 107 20.45 -6.53 5.41
N SER A 108 20.69 -5.53 6.23
CA SER A 108 20.81 -5.66 7.69
C SER A 108 19.46 -5.76 8.43
N CYS A 109 18.36 -5.46 7.76
CA CYS A 109 17.03 -5.57 8.34
C CYS A 109 16.64 -7.04 8.52
N LEU A 110 15.91 -7.33 9.60
CA LEU A 110 15.47 -8.69 9.89
C LEU A 110 14.19 -8.99 9.12
N ARG A 111 14.17 -10.13 8.45
CA ARG A 111 12.94 -10.67 7.87
C ARG A 111 11.96 -10.96 8.98
N ILE A 112 10.72 -10.53 8.80
CA ILE A 112 9.62 -10.81 9.74
C ILE A 112 8.51 -11.57 9.01
N ARG A 113 7.89 -12.50 9.72
CA ARG A 113 6.70 -13.20 9.25
C ARG A 113 5.67 -13.19 10.38
N ASP A 114 4.55 -12.58 10.10
CA ASP A 114 3.36 -12.55 10.95
C ASP A 114 2.14 -12.71 10.02
N GLU A 115 1.59 -13.90 9.95
CA GLU A 115 0.53 -14.29 9.01
C GLU A 115 -0.79 -13.55 9.22
N PHE A 116 -0.93 -12.85 10.35
CA PHE A 116 -2.14 -12.08 10.69
C PHE A 116 -1.89 -10.57 10.72
N ALA A 117 -0.69 -10.13 10.40
CA ALA A 117 -0.38 -8.70 10.34
C ALA A 117 -1.27 -7.99 9.31
N PRO A 118 -1.91 -6.87 9.66
CA PRO A 118 -2.57 -6.02 8.67
C PRO A 118 -1.59 -5.54 7.62
N VAL A 119 -2.00 -5.58 6.35
CA VAL A 119 -1.18 -5.14 5.21
C VAL A 119 -1.78 -3.87 4.62
N ILE A 120 -1.00 -2.80 4.58
CA ILE A 120 -1.33 -1.60 3.81
C ILE A 120 -0.87 -1.82 2.38
N VAL A 121 -1.83 -1.85 1.46
CA VAL A 121 -1.63 -2.31 0.09
C VAL A 121 -1.64 -1.12 -0.87
N PRO A 122 -0.60 -0.95 -1.70
CA PRO A 122 -0.60 0.07 -2.74
C PRO A 122 -1.48 -0.35 -3.93
N GLY A 123 -2.03 0.64 -4.63
CA GLY A 123 -2.76 0.40 -5.85
C GLY A 123 -2.83 1.63 -6.75
N ILE A 124 -3.11 1.39 -8.00
CA ILE A 124 -3.41 2.46 -8.96
C ILE A 124 -4.86 2.87 -8.80
N ALA A 125 -5.78 1.90 -8.74
CA ALA A 125 -7.20 2.14 -8.58
C ALA A 125 -7.82 1.07 -7.68
N PHE A 126 -8.91 1.43 -7.03
CA PHE A 126 -9.73 0.57 -6.19
C PHE A 126 -11.21 0.82 -6.51
N ASP A 127 -12.07 -0.12 -6.15
CA ASP A 127 -13.50 0.09 -6.18
C ASP A 127 -14.17 -0.19 -4.81
N ARG A 128 -15.48 0.03 -4.76
CA ARG A 128 -16.26 -0.13 -3.52
C ARG A 128 -16.42 -1.59 -3.09
N GLU A 129 -16.17 -2.54 -4.00
CA GLU A 129 -16.20 -3.98 -3.72
C GLU A 129 -14.83 -4.51 -3.25
N GLY A 130 -13.82 -3.63 -3.24
CA GLY A 130 -12.46 -3.98 -2.80
C GLY A 130 -11.56 -4.49 -3.92
N HIS A 131 -12.01 -4.48 -5.19
CA HIS A 131 -11.12 -4.82 -6.29
C HIS A 131 -10.00 -3.78 -6.43
N ARG A 132 -8.87 -4.24 -6.92
CA ARG A 132 -7.65 -3.43 -7.03
C ARG A 132 -6.99 -3.58 -8.39
N ILE A 133 -6.62 -2.47 -9.00
CA ILE A 133 -5.68 -2.44 -10.12
C ILE A 133 -4.30 -2.07 -9.58
N GLY A 134 -3.36 -3.00 -9.69
CA GLY A 134 -1.95 -2.79 -9.36
C GLY A 134 -1.12 -2.35 -10.57
N TYR A 135 0.19 -2.30 -10.36
CA TYR A 135 1.18 -1.90 -11.38
C TYR A 135 1.47 -2.98 -12.44
N GLY A 136 0.84 -4.15 -12.36
CA GLY A 136 0.97 -5.23 -13.33
C GLY A 136 1.99 -6.32 -12.97
N GLY A 137 2.75 -6.17 -11.90
CA GLY A 137 3.73 -7.18 -11.47
C GLY A 137 3.14 -8.38 -10.71
N GLY A 138 1.90 -8.30 -10.22
CA GLY A 138 1.19 -9.35 -9.50
C GLY A 138 1.83 -9.77 -8.17
N TYR A 139 2.72 -8.95 -7.60
CA TYR A 139 3.45 -9.30 -6.38
C TYR A 139 2.56 -9.47 -5.15
N TYR A 140 1.59 -8.56 -4.94
CA TYR A 140 0.65 -8.65 -3.83
C TYR A 140 -0.35 -9.78 -4.03
N ASP A 141 -0.80 -10.05 -5.26
CA ASP A 141 -1.73 -11.13 -5.54
C ASP A 141 -1.09 -12.48 -5.22
N ARG A 142 0.17 -12.70 -5.65
CA ARG A 142 0.95 -13.90 -5.29
C ARG A 142 1.24 -13.98 -3.78
N PHE A 143 1.56 -12.85 -3.14
CA PHE A 143 1.77 -12.82 -1.70
C PHE A 143 0.52 -13.26 -0.94
N PHE A 144 -0.66 -12.76 -1.32
CA PHE A 144 -1.92 -13.16 -0.70
C PHE A 144 -2.43 -14.54 -1.12
N ASP A 145 -1.89 -15.12 -2.19
CA ASP A 145 -2.09 -16.55 -2.49
C ASP A 145 -1.31 -17.44 -1.52
N GLU A 146 -0.08 -17.05 -1.18
CA GLU A 146 0.78 -17.78 -0.25
C GLU A 146 0.39 -17.55 1.22
N GLU A 147 -0.05 -16.35 1.58
CA GLU A 147 -0.41 -15.92 2.93
C GLU A 147 -1.80 -15.23 2.92
N PRO A 148 -2.91 -16.02 2.92
CA PRO A 148 -4.25 -15.50 2.68
C PRO A 148 -4.90 -14.77 3.87
N ASP A 149 -4.41 -14.97 5.09
CA ASP A 149 -5.11 -14.60 6.33
C ASP A 149 -4.85 -13.14 6.76
N HIS A 150 -4.03 -12.40 6.04
CA HIS A 150 -3.76 -11.00 6.30
C HIS A 150 -5.00 -10.11 6.08
N PRO A 151 -5.37 -9.25 7.04
CA PRO A 151 -6.26 -8.12 6.76
C PRO A 151 -5.63 -7.16 5.74
N ARG A 152 -6.39 -6.78 4.69
CA ARG A 152 -5.90 -6.04 3.51
C ARG A 152 -6.54 -4.68 3.43
N PHE A 153 -5.74 -3.64 3.62
CA PHE A 153 -6.19 -2.24 3.60
C PHE A 153 -5.59 -1.51 2.41
N GLY A 154 -6.41 -1.27 1.38
CA GLY A 154 -6.03 -0.40 0.27
C GLY A 154 -6.07 1.06 0.72
N ILE A 155 -5.11 1.87 0.27
CA ILE A 155 -5.16 3.32 0.48
C ILE A 155 -5.13 4.05 -0.85
N ALA A 156 -5.96 5.07 -0.97
CA ALA A 156 -6.22 5.73 -2.25
C ALA A 156 -6.57 7.21 -2.07
N TYR A 157 -6.17 8.01 -3.02
CA TYR A 157 -6.72 9.35 -3.18
C TYR A 157 -8.16 9.27 -3.74
N PRO A 158 -9.00 10.30 -3.56
CA PRO A 158 -10.42 10.23 -3.94
C PRO A 158 -10.65 9.81 -5.39
N PHE A 159 -9.84 10.30 -6.32
CA PHE A 159 -9.95 9.97 -7.75
C PHE A 159 -9.53 8.53 -8.10
N GLN A 160 -8.88 7.81 -7.19
CA GLN A 160 -8.51 6.40 -7.39
C GLN A 160 -9.62 5.42 -6.98
N LEU A 161 -10.71 5.91 -6.38
CA LEU A 161 -11.86 5.11 -6.00
C LEU A 161 -12.93 5.17 -7.09
N PHE A 162 -13.16 4.05 -7.75
CA PHE A 162 -14.13 3.86 -8.84
C PHE A 162 -15.39 3.17 -8.30
N ASP A 163 -16.48 3.27 -9.04
CA ASP A 163 -17.70 2.54 -8.70
C ASP A 163 -17.52 1.04 -8.97
N SER A 164 -16.85 0.68 -10.07
CA SER A 164 -16.50 -0.70 -10.42
C SER A 164 -15.22 -0.73 -11.26
N LEU A 165 -14.42 -1.76 -11.08
CA LEU A 165 -13.20 -2.02 -11.84
C LEU A 165 -13.28 -3.33 -12.62
N PRO A 166 -12.60 -3.45 -13.77
CA PRO A 166 -12.43 -4.73 -14.44
C PRO A 166 -11.57 -5.65 -13.56
N ALA A 167 -12.22 -6.63 -12.91
CA ALA A 167 -11.57 -7.62 -12.05
C ALA A 167 -11.39 -8.95 -12.77
N GLU A 168 -10.33 -9.66 -12.43
CA GLU A 168 -10.03 -11.02 -12.89
C GLU A 168 -10.11 -12.00 -11.71
N ALA A 169 -10.38 -13.27 -11.98
CA ALA A 169 -10.60 -14.27 -10.94
C ALA A 169 -9.40 -14.48 -9.98
N HIS A 170 -8.21 -14.11 -10.41
CA HIS A 170 -7.01 -14.21 -9.59
C HIS A 170 -6.66 -12.92 -8.83
N ASP A 171 -7.37 -11.81 -9.08
CA ASP A 171 -7.17 -10.56 -8.36
C ASP A 171 -7.62 -10.72 -6.90
N LYS A 172 -6.77 -10.32 -5.96
CA LYS A 172 -7.09 -10.39 -4.52
C LYS A 172 -7.73 -9.09 -4.06
N GLY A 173 -8.93 -9.22 -3.51
CA GLY A 173 -9.69 -8.08 -2.98
C GLY A 173 -9.12 -7.52 -1.70
N MET A 174 -9.47 -6.25 -1.43
CA MET A 174 -9.18 -5.56 -0.17
C MET A 174 -10.36 -5.73 0.78
N ASP A 175 -10.09 -5.88 2.08
CA ASP A 175 -11.13 -5.89 3.11
C ASP A 175 -11.69 -4.47 3.34
N MET A 176 -10.87 -3.46 3.08
CA MET A 176 -11.26 -2.05 3.17
C MET A 176 -10.40 -1.19 2.25
N VAL A 177 -11.00 -0.17 1.65
CA VAL A 177 -10.29 0.90 0.94
C VAL A 177 -10.46 2.21 1.71
N ILE A 178 -9.33 2.83 2.07
CA ILE A 178 -9.28 4.02 2.91
C ILE A 178 -8.92 5.23 2.05
N THR A 179 -9.79 6.22 2.03
CA THR A 179 -9.60 7.50 1.35
C THR A 179 -9.57 8.64 2.38
N PRO A 180 -9.15 9.86 2.00
CA PRO A 180 -9.13 11.03 2.89
C PRO A 180 -10.44 11.36 3.57
#